data_c79dd60f05be33a13c152c57e9a94c0d
#
_entry.id   c79dd60f05be33a13c152c57e9a94c0d
#
_cell.length_a   1.000
_cell.length_b   1.000
_cell.length_c   1.000
_cell.angle_alpha   90.00
_cell.angle_beta   90.00
_cell.angle_gamma   90.00
#
_symmetry.space_group_name_H-M   'P 1'
#
loop_
_entity.id
_entity.type
_entity.pdbx_description
1 polymer ?
#
loop_
_entity_poly.entity_id
_entity_poly.type
_entity_poly.pdbx_seq_one_letter_code
_entity_poly.pdbx_strand_id
1 'polypeptide(L)'
;TLDRSSAASDVYKRQVRYVIHYDIPKSLEGYYQETGRAGRDGGEGQCIAFYAYKDLQKLEKFMQGKPVAEQEIGKQLLLETAAYAETSVCRRKVLLHYFGEEYLEENCGNCDNCLNPKKKVEAKELLSAVLEVVGTLKEKFKAEYIVNMLVGNETSEIQSYKHNELEIFGSGSDEEEKTW
;
A
#
# COMPACT_ATOMS: atom_id res chain seq x y z
N THR A 1 -21.99 -41.69 15.60
CA THR A 1 -22.44 -40.95 14.41
C THR A 1 -21.39 -39.90 14.07
N LEU A 2 -20.46 -40.25 13.18
CA LEU A 2 -19.50 -39.31 12.61
C LEU A 2 -20.27 -38.26 11.79
N ASP A 3 -20.10 -37.02 12.15
CA ASP A 3 -20.75 -35.88 11.51
C ASP A 3 -20.33 -35.78 10.03
N ARG A 4 -21.19 -36.30 9.14
CA ARG A 4 -21.00 -36.24 7.68
C ARG A 4 -20.99 -34.81 7.13
N SER A 5 -21.42 -33.80 7.91
CA SER A 5 -21.48 -32.42 7.49
C SER A 5 -20.10 -31.78 7.43
N SER A 6 -19.18 -32.14 8.33
CA SER A 6 -17.84 -31.59 8.35
C SER A 6 -16.97 -32.10 7.19
N ALA A 7 -17.09 -33.40 6.85
CA ALA A 7 -16.32 -33.99 5.76
C ALA A 7 -16.75 -33.45 4.38
N ALA A 8 -18.04 -33.24 4.14
CA ALA A 8 -18.55 -32.65 2.91
C ALA A 8 -18.11 -31.15 2.77
N SER A 9 -18.10 -30.40 3.87
CA SER A 9 -17.62 -29.03 3.92
C SER A 9 -16.12 -28.94 3.58
N ASP A 10 -15.31 -29.87 4.07
CA ASP A 10 -13.87 -29.89 3.81
C ASP A 10 -13.50 -30.31 2.38
N VAL A 11 -14.28 -31.23 1.79
CA VAL A 11 -14.10 -31.61 0.36
C VAL A 11 -14.44 -30.44 -0.56
N TYR A 12 -15.51 -29.68 -0.26
CA TYR A 12 -15.88 -28.50 -1.05
C TYR A 12 -14.84 -27.38 -0.95
N LYS A 13 -14.22 -27.21 0.21
CA LYS A 13 -13.15 -26.21 0.44
C LYS A 13 -11.85 -26.51 -0.34
N ARG A 14 -11.64 -27.75 -0.78
CA ARG A 14 -10.44 -28.16 -1.52
C ARG A 14 -10.45 -27.81 -3.00
N GLN A 15 -11.58 -27.38 -3.54
CA GLN A 15 -11.76 -27.12 -4.98
C GLN A 15 -11.87 -25.65 -5.36
N VAL A 16 -11.49 -24.73 -4.46
CA VAL A 16 -11.51 -23.29 -4.76
C VAL A 16 -10.38 -22.95 -5.74
N ARG A 17 -10.72 -22.38 -6.88
CA ARG A 17 -9.78 -21.95 -7.91
C ARG A 17 -9.60 -20.42 -7.92
N TYR A 18 -10.61 -19.69 -7.50
CA TYR A 18 -10.59 -18.24 -7.49
C TYR A 18 -10.97 -17.72 -6.12
N VAL A 19 -10.16 -16.78 -5.61
CA VAL A 19 -10.52 -15.93 -4.47
C VAL A 19 -10.53 -14.50 -4.98
N ILE A 20 -11.71 -13.88 -4.93
CA ILE A 20 -11.90 -12.52 -5.44
C ILE A 20 -12.32 -11.62 -4.28
N HIS A 21 -11.48 -10.64 -3.96
CA HIS A 21 -11.80 -9.58 -3.02
C HIS A 21 -12.35 -8.40 -3.81
N TYR A 22 -13.65 -8.13 -3.67
CA TYR A 22 -14.28 -6.94 -4.25
C TYR A 22 -13.87 -5.69 -3.48
N ASP A 23 -13.79 -5.79 -2.16
CA ASP A 23 -13.18 -4.78 -1.28
C ASP A 23 -11.92 -5.39 -0.65
N ILE A 24 -10.87 -4.57 -0.50
CA ILE A 24 -9.61 -5.05 0.09
C ILE A 24 -9.82 -5.44 1.56
N PRO A 25 -9.25 -6.57 2.03
CA PRO A 25 -9.30 -6.95 3.44
C PRO A 25 -8.66 -5.91 4.36
N LYS A 26 -9.06 -5.93 5.63
CA LYS A 26 -8.62 -4.97 6.64
C LYS A 26 -7.18 -5.17 7.10
N SER A 27 -6.59 -6.33 6.80
CA SER A 27 -5.22 -6.67 7.14
C SER A 27 -4.64 -7.69 6.17
N LEU A 28 -3.31 -7.76 6.10
CA LEU A 28 -2.61 -8.76 5.29
C LEU A 28 -2.80 -10.19 5.79
N GLU A 29 -2.99 -10.38 7.11
CA GLU A 29 -3.31 -11.70 7.68
C GLU A 29 -4.67 -12.19 7.17
N GLY A 30 -5.68 -11.31 7.17
CA GLY A 30 -7.00 -11.62 6.60
C GLY A 30 -6.90 -11.97 5.12
N TYR A 31 -6.18 -11.16 4.36
CA TYR A 31 -5.91 -11.41 2.95
C TYR A 31 -5.23 -12.78 2.73
N TYR A 32 -4.18 -13.07 3.49
CA TYR A 32 -3.44 -14.34 3.39
C TYR A 32 -4.32 -15.55 3.72
N GLN A 33 -5.10 -15.48 4.81
CA GLN A 33 -6.01 -16.56 5.20
C GLN A 33 -7.09 -16.83 4.16
N GLU A 34 -7.60 -15.79 3.52
CA GLU A 34 -8.64 -15.91 2.50
C GLU A 34 -8.07 -16.39 1.17
N THR A 35 -6.97 -15.82 0.71
CA THR A 35 -6.29 -16.24 -0.53
C THR A 35 -5.71 -17.65 -0.42
N GLY A 36 -5.26 -18.06 0.76
CA GLY A 36 -4.79 -19.42 1.04
C GLY A 36 -5.87 -20.52 0.90
N ARG A 37 -7.12 -20.17 0.56
CA ARG A 37 -8.17 -21.14 0.19
C ARG A 37 -8.06 -21.60 -1.26
N ALA A 38 -7.48 -20.80 -2.14
CA ALA A 38 -7.29 -21.16 -3.54
C ALA A 38 -6.20 -22.21 -3.69
N GLY A 39 -6.50 -23.26 -4.47
CA GLY A 39 -5.52 -24.30 -4.81
C GLY A 39 -5.06 -25.20 -3.67
N ARG A 40 -5.82 -25.35 -2.58
CA ARG A 40 -5.44 -26.22 -1.43
C ARG A 40 -5.23 -27.68 -1.78
N ASP A 41 -5.78 -28.14 -2.90
CA ASP A 41 -5.62 -29.48 -3.42
C ASP A 41 -4.34 -29.66 -4.26
N GLY A 42 -3.46 -28.68 -4.28
CA GLY A 42 -2.24 -28.64 -5.09
C GLY A 42 -2.48 -28.21 -6.54
N GLY A 43 -3.72 -27.89 -6.92
CA GLY A 43 -4.03 -27.32 -8.22
C GLY A 43 -3.80 -25.80 -8.28
N GLU A 44 -3.81 -25.25 -9.49
CA GLU A 44 -3.68 -23.81 -9.67
C GLU A 44 -4.84 -23.05 -9.04
N GLY A 45 -4.51 -21.90 -8.42
CA GLY A 45 -5.44 -20.97 -7.84
C GLY A 45 -5.10 -19.53 -8.19
N GLN A 46 -6.12 -18.73 -8.44
CA GLN A 46 -5.94 -17.29 -8.73
C GLN A 46 -6.58 -16.46 -7.61
N CYS A 47 -5.85 -15.44 -7.19
CA CYS A 47 -6.30 -14.48 -6.19
C CYS A 47 -6.34 -13.09 -6.84
N ILE A 48 -7.51 -12.47 -6.82
CA ILE A 48 -7.77 -11.17 -7.42
C ILE A 48 -8.29 -10.26 -6.32
N ALA A 49 -7.67 -9.09 -6.18
CA ALA A 49 -8.18 -8.06 -5.26
C ALA A 49 -8.38 -6.76 -6.02
N PHE A 50 -9.57 -6.18 -5.92
CA PHE A 50 -9.83 -4.83 -6.35
C PHE A 50 -9.41 -3.88 -5.23
N TYR A 51 -8.72 -2.80 -5.60
CA TYR A 51 -8.23 -1.82 -4.67
C TYR A 51 -8.49 -0.41 -5.19
N ALA A 52 -9.02 0.42 -4.32
CA ALA A 52 -9.07 1.85 -4.50
C ALA A 52 -8.81 2.54 -3.16
N TYR A 53 -8.07 3.65 -3.17
CA TYR A 53 -7.78 4.42 -1.96
C TYR A 53 -9.05 4.82 -1.17
N LYS A 54 -10.17 5.05 -1.86
CA LYS A 54 -11.47 5.32 -1.23
C LYS A 54 -11.96 4.17 -0.32
N ASP A 55 -11.54 2.95 -0.58
CA ASP A 55 -11.95 1.80 0.24
C ASP A 55 -11.26 1.82 1.60
N LEU A 56 -10.02 2.29 1.67
CA LEU A 56 -9.32 2.53 2.94
C LEU A 56 -10.05 3.57 3.78
N GLN A 57 -10.50 4.66 3.17
CA GLN A 57 -11.27 5.70 3.86
C GLN A 57 -12.60 5.18 4.43
N LYS A 58 -13.27 4.25 3.72
CA LYS A 58 -14.47 3.59 4.23
C LYS A 58 -14.14 2.69 5.44
N LEU A 59 -13.08 1.88 5.32
CA LEU A 59 -12.64 0.99 6.39
C LEU A 59 -12.21 1.77 7.63
N GLU A 60 -11.55 2.91 7.46
CA GLU A 60 -11.17 3.81 8.55
C GLU A 60 -12.40 4.38 9.28
N LYS A 61 -13.46 4.74 8.55
CA LYS A 61 -14.72 5.18 9.16
C LYS A 61 -15.39 4.12 10.03
N PHE A 62 -15.27 2.83 9.67
CA PHE A 62 -15.80 1.73 10.48
C PHE A 62 -15.06 1.53 11.81
N MET A 63 -13.90 2.14 11.98
CA MET A 63 -13.16 2.11 13.25
C MET A 63 -13.56 3.25 14.19
N GLN A 64 -14.29 4.25 13.69
CA GLN A 64 -14.79 5.35 14.52
C GLN A 64 -15.72 4.80 15.62
N GLY A 65 -15.51 5.27 16.86
CA GLY A 65 -16.27 4.81 18.03
C GLY A 65 -15.66 3.62 18.77
N LYS A 66 -14.59 3.01 18.26
CA LYS A 66 -13.81 2.01 18.99
C LYS A 66 -12.83 2.67 19.97
N PRO A 67 -12.29 1.92 20.98
CA PRO A 67 -11.21 2.40 21.81
C PRO A 67 -10.02 2.91 20.99
N VAL A 68 -9.35 3.96 21.45
CA VAL A 68 -8.26 4.63 20.71
C VAL A 68 -7.16 3.64 20.31
N ALA A 69 -6.75 2.75 21.21
CA ALA A 69 -5.75 1.73 20.91
C ALA A 69 -6.17 0.78 19.76
N GLU A 70 -7.45 0.40 19.69
CA GLU A 70 -7.94 -0.41 18.57
C GLU A 70 -7.98 0.37 17.24
N GLN A 71 -8.26 1.67 17.30
CA GLN A 71 -8.22 2.53 16.13
C GLN A 71 -6.80 2.65 15.59
N GLU A 72 -5.81 2.84 16.45
CA GLU A 72 -4.40 2.95 16.06
C GLU A 72 -3.89 1.65 15.41
N ILE A 73 -4.15 0.50 16.04
CA ILE A 73 -3.80 -0.80 15.48
C ILE A 73 -4.51 -1.01 14.14
N GLY A 74 -5.80 -0.72 14.07
CA GLY A 74 -6.57 -0.88 12.83
C GLY A 74 -6.06 0.02 11.69
N LYS A 75 -5.66 1.25 11.98
CA LYS A 75 -5.03 2.15 11.00
C LYS A 75 -3.70 1.61 10.50
N GLN A 76 -2.86 1.09 11.40
CA GLN A 76 -1.58 0.50 11.04
C GLN A 76 -1.79 -0.68 10.06
N LEU A 77 -2.70 -1.60 10.36
CA LEU A 77 -3.02 -2.74 9.51
C LEU A 77 -3.55 -2.32 8.13
N LEU A 78 -4.36 -1.24 8.08
CA LEU A 78 -4.84 -0.68 6.82
C LEU A 78 -3.70 -0.07 6.00
N LEU A 79 -2.77 0.65 6.62
CA LEU A 79 -1.60 1.21 5.94
C LEU A 79 -0.70 0.12 5.37
N GLU A 80 -0.47 -0.96 6.10
CA GLU A 80 0.29 -2.12 5.62
C GLU A 80 -0.40 -2.78 4.41
N THR A 81 -1.73 -2.91 4.47
CA THR A 81 -2.52 -3.46 3.36
C THR A 81 -2.48 -2.53 2.14
N ALA A 82 -2.55 -1.22 2.34
CA ALA A 82 -2.38 -0.23 1.28
C ALA A 82 -1.00 -0.32 0.64
N ALA A 83 0.05 -0.34 1.45
CA ALA A 83 1.43 -0.48 0.97
C ALA A 83 1.62 -1.76 0.14
N TYR A 84 1.01 -2.87 0.55
CA TYR A 84 0.98 -4.11 -0.23
C TYR A 84 0.22 -3.95 -1.55
N ALA A 85 -0.92 -3.25 -1.56
CA ALA A 85 -1.72 -3.05 -2.76
C ALA A 85 -1.01 -2.14 -3.78
N GLU A 86 -0.31 -1.12 -3.32
CA GLU A 86 0.33 -0.09 -4.16
C GLU A 86 1.77 -0.42 -4.58
N THR A 87 2.42 -1.36 -3.91
CA THR A 87 3.81 -1.72 -4.21
C THR A 87 4.01 -2.19 -5.65
N SER A 88 5.18 -1.91 -6.21
CA SER A 88 5.66 -2.48 -7.47
C SER A 88 6.57 -3.71 -7.28
N VAL A 89 6.85 -4.09 -6.04
CA VAL A 89 7.64 -5.27 -5.70
C VAL A 89 6.81 -6.54 -5.89
N CYS A 90 7.47 -7.68 -6.13
CA CYS A 90 6.82 -8.97 -6.23
C CYS A 90 5.88 -9.21 -5.04
N ARG A 91 4.59 -9.50 -5.32
CA ARG A 91 3.55 -9.71 -4.28
C ARG A 91 3.93 -10.80 -3.29
N ARG A 92 4.46 -11.92 -3.80
CA ARG A 92 4.90 -13.04 -2.95
C ARG A 92 6.03 -12.63 -2.03
N LYS A 93 7.01 -11.90 -2.55
CA LYS A 93 8.15 -11.41 -1.75
C LYS A 93 7.70 -10.52 -0.60
N VAL A 94 6.81 -9.56 -0.88
CA VAL A 94 6.29 -8.65 0.15
C VAL A 94 5.47 -9.41 1.20
N LEU A 95 4.62 -10.34 0.76
CA LEU A 95 3.76 -11.09 1.67
C LEU A 95 4.57 -12.04 2.59
N LEU A 96 5.55 -12.76 2.04
CA LEU A 96 6.43 -13.65 2.83
C LEU A 96 7.27 -12.84 3.81
N HIS A 97 7.83 -11.71 3.37
CA HIS A 97 8.58 -10.81 4.24
C HIS A 97 7.71 -10.28 5.40
N TYR A 98 6.45 -9.95 5.15
CA TYR A 98 5.50 -9.54 6.19
C TYR A 98 5.35 -10.61 7.28
N PHE A 99 5.35 -11.88 6.91
CA PHE A 99 5.28 -13.00 7.86
C PHE A 99 6.65 -13.44 8.40
N GLY A 100 7.71 -12.68 8.14
CA GLY A 100 9.06 -12.97 8.64
C GLY A 100 9.80 -14.06 7.84
N GLU A 101 9.30 -14.42 6.66
CA GLU A 101 9.95 -15.39 5.77
C GLU A 101 10.83 -14.67 4.74
N GLU A 102 12.01 -15.22 4.48
CA GLU A 102 12.90 -14.74 3.44
C GLU A 102 12.56 -15.39 2.10
N TYR A 103 12.37 -14.58 1.06
CA TYR A 103 12.16 -15.04 -0.31
C TYR A 103 13.40 -14.68 -1.14
N LEU A 104 14.23 -15.70 -1.43
CA LEU A 104 15.53 -15.53 -2.08
C LEU A 104 15.43 -15.21 -3.58
N GLU A 105 14.33 -15.61 -4.22
CA GLU A 105 14.11 -15.34 -5.63
C GLU A 105 13.87 -13.84 -5.89
N GLU A 106 14.34 -13.35 -7.01
CA GLU A 106 14.14 -11.94 -7.39
C GLU A 106 12.66 -11.62 -7.61
N ASN A 107 11.94 -12.55 -8.23
CA ASN A 107 10.49 -12.44 -8.49
C ASN A 107 9.84 -13.83 -8.54
N CYS A 108 8.49 -13.88 -8.46
CA CYS A 108 7.78 -15.16 -8.48
C CYS A 108 7.29 -15.57 -9.88
N GLY A 109 7.50 -14.74 -10.90
CA GLY A 109 7.08 -15.00 -12.29
C GLY A 109 5.58 -15.11 -12.52
N ASN A 110 4.72 -14.90 -11.49
CA ASN A 110 3.29 -15.20 -11.57
C ASN A 110 2.36 -14.09 -11.07
N CYS A 111 2.82 -13.15 -10.25
CA CYS A 111 1.98 -12.05 -9.80
C CYS A 111 1.93 -10.93 -10.83
N ASP A 112 0.94 -10.04 -10.68
CA ASP A 112 0.72 -8.88 -11.55
C ASP A 112 1.99 -8.02 -11.72
N ASN A 113 2.71 -7.74 -10.64
CA ASN A 113 3.94 -6.94 -10.66
C ASN A 113 5.10 -7.65 -11.38
N CYS A 114 5.15 -8.99 -11.36
CA CYS A 114 6.18 -9.74 -12.07
C CYS A 114 5.85 -9.90 -13.55
N LEU A 115 4.57 -10.07 -13.89
CA LEU A 115 4.10 -10.22 -15.26
C LEU A 115 4.07 -8.88 -16.00
N ASN A 116 3.81 -7.78 -15.28
CA ASN A 116 3.74 -6.42 -15.83
C ASN A 116 4.61 -5.47 -14.98
N PRO A 117 5.94 -5.59 -15.04
CA PRO A 117 6.83 -4.79 -14.20
C PRO A 117 6.69 -3.31 -14.54
N LYS A 118 6.47 -2.48 -13.52
CA LYS A 118 6.45 -1.03 -13.68
C LYS A 118 7.85 -0.53 -14.03
N LYS A 119 7.92 0.46 -14.92
CA LYS A 119 9.18 1.13 -15.24
C LYS A 119 9.70 1.81 -13.97
N LYS A 120 10.92 1.46 -13.57
CA LYS A 120 11.62 2.12 -12.47
C LYS A 120 12.30 3.38 -12.99
N VAL A 121 12.27 4.43 -12.21
CA VAL A 121 13.01 5.67 -12.45
C VAL A 121 14.04 5.85 -11.35
N GLU A 122 15.18 6.47 -11.68
CA GLU A 122 16.14 6.88 -10.67
C GLU A 122 15.56 8.09 -9.92
N ALA A 123 15.28 7.92 -8.65
CA ALA A 123 14.60 8.93 -7.85
C ALA A 123 15.46 9.45 -6.67
N LYS A 124 16.77 9.16 -6.67
CA LYS A 124 17.66 9.54 -5.57
C LYS A 124 17.72 11.05 -5.36
N GLU A 125 17.88 11.80 -6.44
CA GLU A 125 17.94 13.26 -6.41
C GLU A 125 16.60 13.86 -6.01
N LEU A 126 15.49 13.34 -6.59
CA LEU A 126 14.14 13.75 -6.22
C LEU A 126 13.86 13.51 -4.73
N LEU A 127 14.21 12.33 -4.23
CA LEU A 127 14.04 12.01 -2.81
C LEU A 127 14.87 12.93 -1.91
N SER A 128 16.11 13.24 -2.31
CA SER A 128 16.97 14.17 -1.54
C SER A 128 16.34 15.54 -1.46
N ALA A 129 15.81 16.08 -2.56
CA ALA A 129 15.14 17.37 -2.58
C ALA A 129 13.91 17.40 -1.66
N VAL A 130 13.06 16.35 -1.73
CA VAL A 130 11.90 16.23 -0.82
C VAL A 130 12.34 16.24 0.65
N LEU A 131 13.35 15.43 1.00
CA LEU A 131 13.82 15.30 2.38
C LEU A 131 14.41 16.63 2.90
N GLU A 132 15.09 17.37 2.05
CA GLU A 132 15.64 18.68 2.40
C GLU A 132 14.52 19.68 2.70
N VAL A 133 13.50 19.76 1.86
CA VAL A 133 12.33 20.63 2.08
C VAL A 133 11.61 20.23 3.36
N VAL A 134 11.29 18.94 3.55
CA VAL A 134 10.59 18.43 4.74
C VAL A 134 11.39 18.73 6.00
N GLY A 135 12.69 18.48 6.01
CA GLY A 135 13.58 18.76 7.14
C GLY A 135 13.64 20.26 7.48
N THR A 136 13.76 21.13 6.48
CA THR A 136 13.79 22.58 6.66
C THR A 136 12.46 23.10 7.23
N LEU A 137 11.34 22.54 6.79
CA LEU A 137 10.00 22.90 7.27
C LEU A 137 9.61 22.19 8.56
N LYS A 138 10.48 21.36 9.15
CA LYS A 138 10.29 20.63 10.42
C LYS A 138 9.07 19.72 10.41
N GLU A 139 8.76 19.06 9.29
CA GLU A 139 7.70 18.07 9.13
C GLU A 139 6.28 18.58 9.51
N LYS A 140 6.02 19.88 9.40
CA LYS A 140 4.76 20.50 9.85
C LYS A 140 3.71 20.68 8.77
N PHE A 141 4.05 20.45 7.51
CA PHE A 141 3.20 20.80 6.39
C PHE A 141 2.72 19.55 5.63
N LYS A 142 1.58 19.67 4.95
CA LYS A 142 0.99 18.60 4.13
C LYS A 142 1.81 18.40 2.85
N ALA A 143 1.64 17.22 2.22
CA ALA A 143 2.33 16.88 0.97
C ALA A 143 2.13 17.92 -0.13
N GLU A 144 0.90 18.41 -0.33
CA GLU A 144 0.58 19.46 -1.31
C GLU A 144 1.40 20.74 -1.10
N TYR A 145 1.63 21.13 0.15
CA TYR A 145 2.47 22.27 0.49
C TYR A 145 3.93 22.03 0.11
N ILE A 146 4.45 20.83 0.39
CA ILE A 146 5.80 20.42 0.05
C ILE A 146 5.99 20.43 -1.47
N VAL A 147 5.01 19.91 -2.23
CA VAL A 147 5.05 19.96 -3.70
C VAL A 147 5.09 21.40 -4.21
N ASN A 148 4.22 22.26 -3.69
CA ASN A 148 4.24 23.70 -4.07
C ASN A 148 5.58 24.37 -3.76
N MET A 149 6.24 24.01 -2.65
CA MET A 149 7.58 24.49 -2.31
C MET A 149 8.63 24.03 -3.34
N LEU A 150 8.57 22.74 -3.73
CA LEU A 150 9.52 22.13 -4.69
C LEU A 150 9.38 22.74 -6.09
N VAL A 151 8.15 22.87 -6.60
CA VAL A 151 7.94 23.45 -7.94
C VAL A 151 8.02 24.97 -7.97
N GLY A 152 8.11 25.64 -6.82
CA GLY A 152 8.15 27.09 -6.75
C GLY A 152 6.79 27.76 -6.98
N ASN A 153 5.69 27.05 -6.66
CA ASN A 153 4.34 27.59 -6.78
C ASN A 153 3.99 28.44 -5.55
N GLU A 154 3.91 29.74 -5.74
CA GLU A 154 3.70 30.72 -4.67
C GLU A 154 2.23 30.78 -4.25
N THR A 155 1.87 30.04 -3.20
CA THR A 155 0.53 30.08 -2.60
C THR A 155 0.44 31.13 -1.50
N SER A 156 -0.80 31.57 -1.17
CA SER A 156 -1.02 32.51 -0.07
C SER A 156 -0.52 31.99 1.28
N GLU A 157 -0.53 30.66 1.48
CA GLU A 157 -0.01 30.03 2.68
C GLU A 157 1.52 30.11 2.74
N ILE A 158 2.22 29.84 1.63
CA ILE A 158 3.67 29.95 1.50
C ILE A 158 4.12 31.40 1.75
N GLN A 159 3.40 32.38 1.20
CA GLN A 159 3.69 33.80 1.42
C GLN A 159 3.49 34.20 2.90
N SER A 160 2.44 33.69 3.56
CA SER A 160 2.18 34.00 4.97
C SER A 160 3.27 33.53 5.92
N TYR A 161 3.91 32.42 5.60
CA TYR A 161 5.09 31.90 6.34
C TYR A 161 6.41 32.44 5.82
N LYS A 162 6.41 33.22 4.74
CA LYS A 162 7.62 33.72 4.04
C LYS A 162 8.53 32.59 3.56
N HIS A 163 7.98 31.43 3.25
CA HIS A 163 8.78 30.32 2.78
C HIS A 163 9.19 30.46 1.30
N ASN A 164 8.56 31.36 0.56
CA ASN A 164 9.00 31.79 -0.78
C ASN A 164 10.35 32.53 -0.77
N GLU A 165 10.81 32.99 0.40
CA GLU A 165 12.12 33.62 0.57
C GLU A 165 13.24 32.59 0.90
N LEU A 166 12.89 31.33 1.12
CA LEU A 166 13.86 30.27 1.43
C LEU A 166 14.59 29.80 0.17
N GLU A 167 15.88 29.48 0.30
CA GLU A 167 16.75 29.00 -0.79
C GLU A 167 16.20 27.70 -1.44
N ILE A 168 15.49 26.88 -0.66
CA ILE A 168 14.86 25.64 -1.12
C ILE A 168 13.58 25.84 -1.94
N PHE A 169 13.04 27.07 -2.00
CA PHE A 169 11.83 27.35 -2.78
C PHE A 169 12.13 27.26 -4.27
N GLY A 170 11.37 26.40 -4.97
CA GLY A 170 11.58 26.12 -6.39
C GLY A 170 12.78 25.21 -6.69
N SER A 171 13.35 24.53 -5.70
CA SER A 171 14.51 23.63 -5.89
C SER A 171 14.22 22.44 -6.79
N GLY A 172 12.96 22.13 -7.02
CA GLY A 172 12.48 21.05 -7.91
C GLY A 172 11.71 21.55 -9.13
N SER A 173 11.87 22.84 -9.50
CA SER A 173 11.13 23.46 -10.61
C SER A 173 11.45 22.90 -11.99
N ASP A 174 12.52 22.11 -12.12
CA ASP A 174 12.92 21.44 -13.36
C ASP A 174 12.04 20.20 -13.66
N GLU A 175 11.28 19.73 -12.67
CA GLU A 175 10.38 18.58 -12.77
C GLU A 175 8.92 19.03 -12.85
N GLU A 176 8.08 18.23 -13.54
CA GLU A 176 6.64 18.49 -13.55
C GLU A 176 6.01 18.21 -12.16
N GLU A 177 4.99 18.99 -11.77
CA GLU A 177 4.26 18.86 -10.50
C GLU A 177 3.82 17.41 -10.20
N LYS A 178 3.38 16.69 -11.21
CA LYS A 178 2.95 15.28 -11.05
C LYS A 178 4.07 14.29 -10.80
N THR A 179 5.34 14.72 -10.91
CA THR A 179 6.51 13.90 -10.59
C THR A 179 6.71 13.83 -9.08
N TRP A 180 6.33 14.89 -8.39
CA TRP A 180 6.37 15.05 -6.94
C TRP A 180 5.10 14.49 -6.28
#